data_87e8c4f9399181f005f1e1ef65114414
#
_entry.id   87e8c4f9399181f005f1e1ef65114414
#
_cell.length_a   1.000
_cell.length_b   1.000
_cell.length_c   1.000
_cell.angle_alpha   90.00
_cell.angle_beta   90.00
_cell.angle_gamma   90.00
#
_symmetry.space_group_name_H-M   'P 1'
#
loop_
_entity.id
_entity.type
_entity.pdbx_description
1 polymer ?
#
loop_
_entity_poly.entity_id
_entity_poly.type
_entity_poly.pdbx_seq_one_letter_code
_entity_poly.pdbx_strand_id
1 'polypeptide(L)'
;MALNDDSPGARQAADPKGPAAIEAVRLVKQYKTTRAVDDVSFAIATGSITGLLGGNGAGKTTTIAMIMGLVLPTSGRVAVLGHPMPAEASSVLGRMNFESPYVDMPMRLTVRQNLTIFGRLYVVDGLRARIEELAHDLDLTEFLDRPNGKLSAGQKTRVALAKALINRPELLLLDEPTASLDPDTADWVREHLETYRKTHEATILLASHNMFEVERLCDRVIILKRGRIEEDDSPARIMARYSRDTLEEVFLDVARGRTQNGASREPVTQEALSQEAMP
;
A
#
# COMPACT_ATOMS: atom_id res chain seq x y z
N MET A 1 -0.64 -43.58 -17.19
CA MET A 1 -1.44 -43.45 -15.97
C MET A 1 -1.11 -42.07 -15.39
N ALA A 2 -1.92 -41.08 -15.78
CA ALA A 2 -1.70 -39.69 -15.44
C ALA A 2 -2.35 -39.43 -14.09
N LEU A 3 -1.57 -38.94 -13.14
CA LEU A 3 -2.08 -38.46 -11.83
C LEU A 3 -2.72 -37.08 -12.02
N ASN A 4 -4.04 -37.01 -11.86
CA ASN A 4 -4.74 -35.78 -11.73
C ASN A 4 -4.33 -35.10 -10.41
N ASP A 5 -3.72 -33.92 -10.49
CA ASP A 5 -3.45 -33.03 -9.36
C ASP A 5 -4.66 -32.09 -9.20
N ASP A 6 -5.66 -32.55 -8.42
CA ASP A 6 -6.80 -31.76 -7.99
C ASP A 6 -6.46 -30.99 -6.69
N SER A 7 -5.63 -29.95 -6.81
CA SER A 7 -5.46 -29.00 -5.73
C SER A 7 -6.55 -27.91 -5.82
N PRO A 8 -7.34 -27.63 -4.75
CA PRO A 8 -8.44 -26.69 -4.80
C PRO A 8 -7.93 -25.24 -4.86
N GLY A 9 -8.16 -24.60 -6.02
CA GLY A 9 -8.46 -23.19 -6.16
C GLY A 9 -7.43 -22.16 -5.69
N ALA A 10 -6.26 -22.09 -6.34
CA ALA A 10 -5.56 -20.81 -6.44
C ALA A 10 -6.43 -19.86 -7.28
N ARG A 11 -7.12 -18.91 -6.64
CA ARG A 11 -7.79 -17.82 -7.34
C ARG A 11 -6.70 -17.05 -8.09
N GLN A 12 -6.70 -17.11 -9.42
CA GLN A 12 -5.81 -16.34 -10.28
C GLN A 12 -6.09 -14.86 -9.99
N ALA A 13 -5.04 -14.14 -9.62
CA ALA A 13 -5.07 -12.67 -9.59
C ALA A 13 -5.53 -12.19 -10.97
N ALA A 14 -6.47 -11.25 -11.00
CA ALA A 14 -6.90 -10.64 -12.27
C ALA A 14 -5.66 -10.02 -12.94
N ASP A 15 -5.34 -10.46 -14.16
CA ASP A 15 -4.23 -9.92 -14.93
C ASP A 15 -4.42 -8.41 -15.09
N PRO A 16 -3.44 -7.59 -14.73
CA PRO A 16 -3.52 -6.15 -14.95
C PRO A 16 -3.62 -5.89 -16.46
N LYS A 17 -4.50 -4.98 -16.87
CA LYS A 17 -4.68 -4.58 -18.27
C LYS A 17 -3.48 -3.78 -18.84
N GLY A 18 -2.25 -4.00 -18.36
CA GLY A 18 -1.04 -3.29 -18.75
C GLY A 18 0.18 -3.84 -18.01
N PRO A 19 1.39 -3.27 -18.24
CA PRO A 19 2.59 -3.66 -17.52
C PRO A 19 2.37 -3.46 -16.01
N ALA A 20 2.85 -4.41 -15.21
CA ALA A 20 2.72 -4.33 -13.76
C ALA A 20 3.80 -3.40 -13.17
N ALA A 21 3.38 -2.44 -12.34
CA ALA A 21 4.30 -1.64 -11.53
C ALA A 21 4.81 -2.42 -10.31
N ILE A 22 3.98 -3.32 -9.76
CA ILE A 22 4.36 -4.26 -8.71
C ILE A 22 3.86 -5.65 -9.11
N GLU A 23 4.74 -6.64 -9.04
CA GLU A 23 4.40 -8.05 -9.18
C GLU A 23 4.89 -8.82 -7.95
N ALA A 24 3.98 -9.44 -7.23
CA ALA A 24 4.24 -10.30 -6.08
C ALA A 24 3.80 -11.72 -6.42
N VAL A 25 4.69 -12.70 -6.27
CA VAL A 25 4.40 -14.10 -6.63
C VAL A 25 4.74 -15.01 -5.45
N ARG A 26 3.71 -15.61 -4.86
CA ARG A 26 3.79 -16.58 -3.78
C ARG A 26 4.66 -16.09 -2.61
N LEU A 27 4.48 -14.81 -2.23
CA LEU A 27 5.26 -14.19 -1.15
C LEU A 27 4.93 -14.86 0.18
N VAL A 28 5.97 -15.26 0.88
CA VAL A 28 5.90 -15.75 2.26
C VAL A 28 6.90 -14.99 3.10
N LYS A 29 6.47 -14.57 4.28
CA LYS A 29 7.37 -14.05 5.33
C LYS A 29 7.08 -14.70 6.65
N GLN A 30 8.05 -15.48 7.11
CA GLN A 30 8.07 -16.15 8.42
C GLN A 30 9.03 -15.42 9.36
N TYR A 31 8.55 -14.98 10.51
CA TYR A 31 9.36 -14.48 11.63
C TYR A 31 9.28 -15.50 12.76
N LYS A 32 10.39 -16.13 13.13
CA LYS A 32 10.46 -17.12 14.22
C LYS A 32 9.15 -17.95 14.35
N THR A 33 8.20 -17.46 15.14
CA THR A 33 6.91 -18.12 15.43
C THR A 33 5.73 -17.57 14.63
N THR A 34 5.88 -16.43 13.94
CA THR A 34 4.76 -15.75 13.28
C THR A 34 4.94 -15.75 11.76
N ARG A 35 3.95 -16.26 11.04
CA ARG A 35 3.86 -16.15 9.59
C ARG A 35 3.07 -14.89 9.25
N ALA A 36 3.82 -13.82 8.94
CA ALA A 36 3.24 -12.50 8.72
C ALA A 36 2.64 -12.34 7.31
N VAL A 37 3.20 -13.04 6.31
CA VAL A 37 2.69 -13.12 4.94
C VAL A 37 2.75 -14.58 4.51
N ASP A 38 1.66 -15.09 3.94
CA ASP A 38 1.44 -16.50 3.68
C ASP A 38 0.85 -16.72 2.28
N ASP A 39 1.72 -17.04 1.33
CA ASP A 39 1.39 -17.34 -0.07
C ASP A 39 0.60 -16.22 -0.79
N VAL A 40 1.07 -14.98 -0.66
CA VAL A 40 0.44 -13.80 -1.25
C VAL A 40 0.93 -13.59 -2.68
N SER A 41 -0.02 -13.53 -3.63
CA SER A 41 0.27 -13.24 -5.04
C SER A 41 -0.68 -12.17 -5.56
N PHE A 42 -0.13 -11.10 -6.15
CA PHE A 42 -0.90 -10.04 -6.81
C PHE A 42 -0.02 -9.28 -7.80
N ALA A 43 -0.66 -8.56 -8.70
CA ALA A 43 0.02 -7.61 -9.58
C ALA A 43 -0.74 -6.28 -9.58
N ILE A 44 -0.02 -5.15 -9.54
CA ILE A 44 -0.59 -3.79 -9.56
C ILE A 44 -0.25 -3.16 -10.92
N ALA A 45 -1.26 -2.76 -11.65
CA ALA A 45 -1.10 -2.13 -12.95
C ALA A 45 -0.46 -0.74 -12.83
N THR A 46 0.38 -0.38 -13.79
CA THR A 46 0.93 0.97 -13.91
C THR A 46 -0.20 2.01 -14.03
N GLY A 47 -0.04 3.15 -13.39
CA GLY A 47 -1.01 4.26 -13.44
C GLY A 47 -2.29 4.03 -12.64
N SER A 48 -2.39 2.96 -11.82
CA SER A 48 -3.55 2.67 -10.97
C SER A 48 -3.34 3.08 -9.51
N ILE A 49 -4.44 3.27 -8.78
CA ILE A 49 -4.44 3.38 -7.32
C ILE A 49 -5.00 2.10 -6.75
N THR A 50 -4.18 1.37 -5.98
CA THR A 50 -4.58 0.13 -5.33
C THR A 50 -4.57 0.29 -3.81
N GLY A 51 -5.68 -0.06 -3.16
CA GLY A 51 -5.81 -0.11 -1.71
C GLY A 51 -5.35 -1.46 -1.15
N LEU A 52 -4.50 -1.44 -0.13
CA LEU A 52 -4.10 -2.63 0.65
C LEU A 52 -4.74 -2.55 2.02
N LEU A 53 -5.85 -3.26 2.20
CA LEU A 53 -6.65 -3.26 3.42
C LEU A 53 -6.31 -4.44 4.32
N GLY A 54 -6.58 -4.29 5.59
CA GLY A 54 -6.44 -5.37 6.58
C GLY A 54 -6.33 -4.82 7.99
N GLY A 55 -6.75 -5.59 8.96
CA GLY A 55 -6.59 -5.25 10.37
C GLY A 55 -5.13 -5.23 10.83
N ASN A 56 -4.90 -4.90 12.09
CA ASN A 56 -3.57 -4.96 12.69
C ASN A 56 -3.04 -6.41 12.63
N GLY A 57 -1.78 -6.55 12.21
CA GLY A 57 -1.17 -7.87 12.02
C GLY A 57 -1.62 -8.63 10.77
N ALA A 58 -2.41 -8.04 9.87
CA ALA A 58 -2.82 -8.69 8.63
C ALA A 58 -1.69 -8.91 7.62
N GLY A 59 -0.52 -8.24 7.79
CA GLY A 59 0.63 -8.40 6.93
C GLY A 59 0.92 -7.19 6.01
N LYS A 60 0.12 -6.11 6.07
CA LYS A 60 0.27 -4.92 5.20
C LYS A 60 1.68 -4.33 5.22
N THR A 61 2.15 -3.89 6.39
CA THR A 61 3.47 -3.27 6.57
C THR A 61 4.61 -4.21 6.16
N THR A 62 4.48 -5.52 6.45
CA THR A 62 5.46 -6.52 6.02
C THR A 62 5.48 -6.66 4.49
N THR A 63 4.32 -6.64 3.85
CA THR A 63 4.20 -6.70 2.38
C THR A 63 4.85 -5.46 1.74
N ILE A 64 4.53 -4.25 2.24
CA ILE A 64 5.16 -3.00 1.78
C ILE A 64 6.67 -3.04 1.99
N ALA A 65 7.14 -3.51 3.14
CA ALA A 65 8.58 -3.61 3.41
C ALA A 65 9.30 -4.59 2.47
N MET A 66 8.65 -5.67 2.02
CA MET A 66 9.19 -6.58 1.00
C MET A 66 9.21 -5.91 -0.39
N ILE A 67 8.17 -5.14 -0.74
CA ILE A 67 8.13 -4.36 -1.99
C ILE A 67 9.27 -3.34 -2.03
N MET A 68 9.53 -2.65 -0.91
CA MET A 68 10.66 -1.70 -0.79
C MET A 68 12.03 -2.38 -0.74
N GLY A 69 12.09 -3.71 -0.65
CA GLY A 69 13.36 -4.44 -0.49
C GLY A 69 13.99 -4.33 0.90
N LEU A 70 13.28 -3.76 1.89
CA LEU A 70 13.75 -3.62 3.28
C LEU A 70 13.67 -4.94 4.05
N VAL A 71 12.77 -5.83 3.64
CA VAL A 71 12.58 -7.16 4.24
C VAL A 71 12.68 -8.21 3.14
N LEU A 72 13.58 -9.18 3.31
CA LEU A 72 13.67 -10.33 2.41
C LEU A 72 12.48 -11.26 2.61
N PRO A 73 11.78 -11.70 1.54
CA PRO A 73 10.82 -12.78 1.65
C PRO A 73 11.50 -14.07 2.11
N THR A 74 10.78 -14.90 2.85
CA THR A 74 11.24 -16.27 3.21
C THR A 74 11.16 -17.18 1.97
N SER A 75 10.14 -16.99 1.14
CA SER A 75 10.00 -17.59 -0.19
C SER A 75 9.12 -16.73 -1.09
N GLY A 76 9.07 -17.06 -2.36
CA GLY A 76 8.42 -16.25 -3.39
C GLY A 76 9.32 -15.13 -3.92
N ARG A 77 8.77 -14.27 -4.76
CA ARG A 77 9.49 -13.16 -5.37
C ARG A 77 8.61 -11.92 -5.50
N VAL A 78 9.25 -10.75 -5.51
CA VAL A 78 8.61 -9.48 -5.82
C VAL A 78 9.43 -8.75 -6.86
N ALA A 79 8.77 -8.16 -7.84
CA ALA A 79 9.39 -7.23 -8.80
C ALA A 79 8.66 -5.88 -8.71
N VAL A 80 9.41 -4.79 -8.89
CA VAL A 80 8.92 -3.42 -8.87
C VAL A 80 9.42 -2.70 -10.10
N LEU A 81 8.52 -2.09 -10.87
CA LEU A 81 8.81 -1.45 -12.15
C LEU A 81 9.65 -2.35 -13.09
N GLY A 82 9.35 -3.66 -13.09
CA GLY A 82 10.04 -4.68 -13.87
C GLY A 82 11.35 -5.21 -13.28
N HIS A 83 11.81 -4.70 -12.14
CA HIS A 83 13.08 -5.08 -11.52
C HIS A 83 12.86 -6.00 -10.30
N PRO A 84 13.56 -7.14 -10.21
CA PRO A 84 13.47 -8.05 -9.06
C PRO A 84 14.04 -7.41 -7.78
N MET A 85 13.23 -7.45 -6.69
CA MET A 85 13.60 -6.89 -5.41
C MET A 85 14.08 -7.98 -4.44
N PRO A 86 15.10 -7.71 -3.62
CA PRO A 86 15.89 -6.47 -3.54
C PRO A 86 17.12 -6.48 -4.46
N ALA A 87 17.29 -7.49 -5.32
CA ALA A 87 18.52 -7.68 -6.10
C ALA A 87 18.86 -6.46 -6.98
N GLU A 88 17.84 -5.80 -7.55
CA GLU A 88 17.98 -4.62 -8.40
C GLU A 88 17.36 -3.36 -7.78
N ALA A 89 17.34 -3.28 -6.45
CA ALA A 89 16.74 -2.15 -5.73
C ALA A 89 17.32 -0.78 -6.15
N SER A 90 18.60 -0.70 -6.48
CA SER A 90 19.24 0.55 -6.92
C SER A 90 18.63 1.12 -8.21
N SER A 91 18.08 0.28 -9.08
CA SER A 91 17.42 0.70 -10.33
C SER A 91 16.01 1.26 -10.09
N VAL A 92 15.44 1.03 -8.92
CA VAL A 92 14.04 1.33 -8.61
C VAL A 92 13.89 2.42 -7.56
N LEU A 93 14.74 2.44 -6.52
CA LEU A 93 14.57 3.32 -5.35
C LEU A 93 14.54 4.81 -5.70
N GLY A 94 15.22 5.24 -6.77
CA GLY A 94 15.15 6.62 -7.27
C GLY A 94 13.82 6.98 -7.94
N ARG A 95 13.06 5.96 -8.38
CA ARG A 95 11.78 6.09 -9.12
C ARG A 95 10.56 5.81 -8.24
N MET A 96 10.78 5.48 -6.97
CA MET A 96 9.70 5.25 -6.00
C MET A 96 9.90 6.11 -4.77
N ASN A 97 8.83 6.31 -4.00
CA ASN A 97 8.89 6.95 -2.70
C ASN A 97 7.90 6.29 -1.73
N PHE A 98 8.16 6.47 -0.45
CA PHE A 98 7.34 5.96 0.64
C PHE A 98 7.03 7.07 1.63
N GLU A 99 5.77 7.15 2.07
CA GLU A 99 5.33 8.05 3.12
C GLU A 99 4.48 7.31 4.15
N SER A 100 4.72 7.64 5.41
CA SER A 100 3.96 7.11 6.53
C SER A 100 3.91 8.16 7.64
N PRO A 101 2.78 8.34 8.33
CA PRO A 101 2.65 9.31 9.42
C PRO A 101 3.53 8.99 10.63
N TYR A 102 4.13 7.81 10.66
CA TYR A 102 5.04 7.37 11.73
C TYR A 102 6.51 7.76 11.48
N VAL A 103 6.81 8.41 10.35
CA VAL A 103 8.17 8.84 10.00
C VAL A 103 8.25 10.36 10.05
N ASP A 104 8.65 10.88 11.19
CA ASP A 104 8.83 12.32 11.39
C ASP A 104 10.05 12.86 10.64
N MET A 105 9.85 14.02 10.00
CA MET A 105 10.99 14.81 9.50
C MET A 105 11.68 15.58 10.64
N PRO A 106 12.99 15.88 10.52
CA PRO A 106 13.72 16.66 11.51
C PRO A 106 13.01 17.97 11.89
N MET A 107 12.54 18.05 13.14
CA MET A 107 11.68 19.11 13.64
C MET A 107 12.36 20.49 13.75
N ARG A 108 13.70 20.50 13.91
CA ARG A 108 14.49 21.73 14.03
C ARG A 108 14.83 22.37 12.69
N LEU A 109 14.81 21.59 11.62
CA LEU A 109 15.09 22.08 10.28
C LEU A 109 13.86 22.75 9.69
N THR A 110 14.08 23.75 8.83
CA THR A 110 12.99 24.38 8.08
C THR A 110 12.42 23.39 7.05
N VAL A 111 11.23 23.67 6.53
CA VAL A 111 10.63 22.89 5.44
C VAL A 111 11.59 22.84 4.26
N ARG A 112 12.13 23.98 3.82
CA ARG A 112 13.11 24.09 2.73
C ARG A 112 14.34 23.20 2.99
N GLN A 113 14.89 23.23 4.20
CA GLN A 113 16.05 22.41 4.56
C GLN A 113 15.72 20.91 4.50
N ASN A 114 14.57 20.51 5.04
CA ASN A 114 14.10 19.12 4.96
C ASN A 114 13.95 18.66 3.50
N LEU A 115 13.21 19.40 2.68
CA LEU A 115 13.03 19.06 1.27
C LEU A 115 14.35 19.06 0.49
N THR A 116 15.30 19.96 0.85
CA THR A 116 16.63 19.96 0.24
C THR A 116 17.42 18.69 0.55
N ILE A 117 17.34 18.19 1.80
CA ILE A 117 18.04 16.96 2.21
C ILE A 117 17.45 15.77 1.43
N PHE A 118 16.13 15.60 1.44
CA PHE A 118 15.48 14.50 0.72
C PHE A 118 15.72 14.58 -0.78
N GLY A 119 15.58 15.76 -1.38
CA GLY A 119 15.84 15.94 -2.81
C GLY A 119 17.29 15.60 -3.21
N ARG A 120 18.27 15.90 -2.36
CA ARG A 120 19.67 15.49 -2.58
C ARG A 120 19.87 13.97 -2.43
N LEU A 121 19.19 13.32 -1.49
CA LEU A 121 19.24 11.86 -1.35
C LEU A 121 18.71 11.14 -2.59
N TYR A 122 17.69 11.71 -3.23
CA TYR A 122 17.12 11.21 -4.49
C TYR A 122 17.83 11.75 -5.75
N VAL A 123 18.88 12.54 -5.58
CA VAL A 123 19.65 13.16 -6.71
C VAL A 123 18.74 13.93 -7.67
N VAL A 124 17.80 14.72 -7.12
CA VAL A 124 16.83 15.48 -7.91
C VAL A 124 17.51 16.62 -8.65
N ASP A 125 17.44 16.60 -9.96
CA ASP A 125 17.94 17.67 -10.83
C ASP A 125 17.08 18.95 -10.65
N GLY A 126 17.74 20.13 -10.72
CA GLY A 126 17.03 21.39 -10.56
C GLY A 126 16.32 21.53 -9.21
N LEU A 127 16.82 20.92 -8.15
CA LEU A 127 16.17 20.75 -6.85
C LEU A 127 15.55 22.05 -6.30
N ARG A 128 16.19 23.22 -6.48
CA ARG A 128 15.63 24.49 -6.02
C ARG A 128 14.29 24.80 -6.72
N ALA A 129 14.26 24.67 -8.04
CA ALA A 129 13.03 24.89 -8.81
C ALA A 129 11.96 23.87 -8.44
N ARG A 130 12.36 22.60 -8.20
CA ARG A 130 11.44 21.55 -7.75
C ARG A 130 10.82 21.84 -6.39
N ILE A 131 11.58 22.38 -5.44
CA ILE A 131 11.05 22.79 -4.12
C ILE A 131 10.07 23.93 -4.26
N GLU A 132 10.35 24.95 -5.11
CA GLU A 132 9.43 26.06 -5.32
C GLU A 132 8.14 25.59 -6.03
N GLU A 133 8.23 24.71 -7.02
CA GLU A 133 7.09 24.07 -7.67
C GLU A 133 6.19 23.37 -6.63
N LEU A 134 6.75 22.44 -5.83
CA LEU A 134 6.00 21.76 -4.78
C LEU A 134 5.45 22.70 -3.72
N ALA A 135 6.17 23.76 -3.41
CA ALA A 135 5.70 24.77 -2.45
C ALA A 135 4.48 25.53 -2.97
N HIS A 136 4.43 25.81 -4.26
CA HIS A 136 3.28 26.42 -4.90
C HIS A 136 2.11 25.43 -4.95
N ASP A 137 2.34 24.22 -5.45
CA ASP A 137 1.28 23.22 -5.69
C ASP A 137 0.64 22.70 -4.40
N LEU A 138 1.39 22.70 -3.29
CA LEU A 138 0.95 22.17 -2.00
C LEU A 138 0.74 23.27 -0.94
N ASP A 139 0.66 24.53 -1.35
CA ASP A 139 0.46 25.69 -0.46
C ASP A 139 1.48 25.76 0.70
N LEU A 140 2.77 25.57 0.39
CA LEU A 140 3.84 25.62 1.38
C LEU A 140 4.63 26.94 1.39
N THR A 141 4.41 27.80 0.40
CA THR A 141 5.25 28.99 0.13
C THR A 141 5.46 29.85 1.36
N GLU A 142 4.41 30.12 2.14
CA GLU A 142 4.47 31.02 3.31
C GLU A 142 5.27 30.45 4.50
N PHE A 143 5.51 29.14 4.55
CA PHE A 143 6.19 28.49 5.66
C PHE A 143 7.40 27.65 5.29
N LEU A 144 7.89 27.80 4.05
CA LEU A 144 9.11 27.09 3.59
C LEU A 144 10.31 27.32 4.53
N ASP A 145 10.45 28.51 5.08
CA ASP A 145 11.57 28.86 5.96
C ASP A 145 11.20 28.74 7.45
N ARG A 146 10.04 28.16 7.76
CA ARG A 146 9.60 27.86 9.12
C ARG A 146 10.10 26.49 9.55
N PRO A 147 10.59 26.31 10.79
CA PRO A 147 10.95 24.99 11.34
C PRO A 147 9.75 24.02 11.32
N ASN A 148 9.99 22.77 10.90
CA ASN A 148 8.94 21.75 10.77
C ASN A 148 8.19 21.51 12.10
N GLY A 149 8.86 21.61 13.23
CA GLY A 149 8.26 21.48 14.57
C GLY A 149 7.27 22.58 14.94
N LYS A 150 7.25 23.73 14.22
CA LYS A 150 6.33 24.85 14.44
C LYS A 150 5.11 24.84 13.53
N LEU A 151 4.95 23.79 12.74
CA LEU A 151 3.83 23.64 11.81
C LEU A 151 2.62 23.00 12.50
N SER A 152 1.42 23.35 12.04
CA SER A 152 0.19 22.64 12.40
C SER A 152 0.19 21.19 11.83
N ALA A 153 -0.72 20.35 12.28
CA ALA A 153 -0.85 18.97 11.75
C ALA A 153 -1.08 18.97 10.24
N GLY A 154 -2.05 19.74 9.73
CA GLY A 154 -2.32 19.85 8.30
C GLY A 154 -1.13 20.41 7.49
N GLN A 155 -0.39 21.42 8.04
CA GLN A 155 0.82 21.89 7.39
C GLN A 155 1.91 20.83 7.32
N LYS A 156 2.09 20.03 8.38
CA LYS A 156 3.02 18.89 8.37
C LYS A 156 2.64 17.85 7.33
N THR A 157 1.37 17.55 7.18
CA THR A 157 0.87 16.63 6.14
C THR A 157 1.21 17.12 4.75
N ARG A 158 1.01 18.42 4.46
CA ARG A 158 1.40 19.02 3.17
C ARG A 158 2.91 18.87 2.91
N VAL A 159 3.75 19.10 3.93
CA VAL A 159 5.20 18.93 3.83
C VAL A 159 5.58 17.45 3.64
N ALA A 160 4.90 16.53 4.31
CA ALA A 160 5.10 15.10 4.13
C ALA A 160 4.76 14.66 2.69
N LEU A 161 3.66 15.18 2.14
CA LEU A 161 3.30 14.94 0.74
C LEU A 161 4.34 15.55 -0.21
N ALA A 162 4.82 16.78 0.05
CA ALA A 162 5.91 17.36 -0.74
C ALA A 162 7.18 16.51 -0.73
N LYS A 163 7.56 15.96 0.43
CA LYS A 163 8.68 15.01 0.55
C LYS A 163 8.43 13.75 -0.29
N ALA A 164 7.21 13.20 -0.21
CA ALA A 164 6.83 12.00 -0.96
C ALA A 164 6.86 12.21 -2.48
N LEU A 165 6.64 13.43 -2.95
CA LEU A 165 6.59 13.77 -4.38
C LEU A 165 7.89 14.40 -4.90
N ILE A 166 8.92 14.60 -4.06
CA ILE A 166 10.12 15.38 -4.38
C ILE A 166 10.88 14.84 -5.61
N ASN A 167 10.99 13.53 -5.75
CA ASN A 167 11.68 12.84 -6.82
C ASN A 167 10.77 12.47 -8.01
N ARG A 168 9.53 12.98 -8.08
CA ARG A 168 8.53 12.61 -9.10
C ARG A 168 8.40 11.08 -9.26
N PRO A 169 8.02 10.37 -8.18
CA PRO A 169 8.00 8.91 -8.21
C PRO A 169 7.00 8.36 -9.23
N GLU A 170 7.41 7.32 -9.95
CA GLU A 170 6.53 6.50 -10.79
C GLU A 170 5.69 5.54 -9.92
N LEU A 171 6.23 5.15 -8.76
CA LEU A 171 5.53 4.35 -7.76
C LEU A 171 5.56 5.05 -6.40
N LEU A 172 4.39 5.36 -5.88
CA LEU A 172 4.19 5.96 -4.56
C LEU A 172 3.56 4.94 -3.61
N LEU A 173 4.24 4.64 -2.52
CA LEU A 173 3.75 3.79 -1.45
C LEU A 173 3.33 4.68 -0.27
N LEU A 174 2.09 4.53 0.17
CA LEU A 174 1.52 5.34 1.25
C LEU A 174 0.98 4.41 2.34
N ASP A 175 1.40 4.62 3.58
CA ASP A 175 0.88 3.90 4.74
C ASP A 175 0.09 4.87 5.62
N GLU A 176 -1.25 4.77 5.58
CA GLU A 176 -2.18 5.60 6.35
C GLU A 176 -2.05 7.13 6.09
N PRO A 177 -2.01 7.61 4.84
CA PRO A 177 -1.66 9.01 4.52
C PRO A 177 -2.66 10.04 5.04
N THR A 178 -3.89 9.66 5.37
CA THR A 178 -4.92 10.54 5.92
C THR A 178 -5.25 10.24 7.39
N ALA A 179 -4.49 9.36 8.04
CA ALA A 179 -4.73 9.02 9.43
C ALA A 179 -4.64 10.24 10.34
N SER A 180 -5.63 10.39 11.21
CA SER A 180 -5.70 11.49 12.20
C SER A 180 -5.79 12.90 11.58
N LEU A 181 -6.14 13.02 10.30
CA LEU A 181 -6.44 14.30 9.67
C LEU A 181 -7.91 14.69 9.86
N ASP A 182 -8.16 15.99 9.90
CA ASP A 182 -9.52 16.49 9.78
C ASP A 182 -10.06 16.22 8.36
N PRO A 183 -11.40 16.20 8.17
CA PRO A 183 -12.01 15.82 6.89
C PRO A 183 -11.58 16.69 5.71
N ASP A 184 -11.36 17.99 5.93
CA ASP A 184 -10.97 18.95 4.89
C ASP A 184 -9.53 18.67 4.42
N THR A 185 -8.59 18.51 5.34
CA THR A 185 -7.21 18.15 5.04
C THR A 185 -7.12 16.76 4.37
N ALA A 186 -7.92 15.80 4.82
CA ALA A 186 -7.96 14.46 4.21
C ALA A 186 -8.50 14.52 2.78
N ASP A 187 -9.52 15.34 2.51
CA ASP A 187 -10.07 15.53 1.16
C ASP A 187 -9.05 16.21 0.24
N TRP A 188 -8.39 17.23 0.74
CA TRP A 188 -7.30 17.90 0.04
C TRP A 188 -6.16 16.93 -0.37
N VAL A 189 -5.73 16.03 0.54
CA VAL A 189 -4.72 15.00 0.23
C VAL A 189 -5.19 14.09 -0.90
N ARG A 190 -6.45 13.61 -0.84
CA ARG A 190 -7.02 12.73 -1.87
C ARG A 190 -7.01 13.37 -3.26
N GLU A 191 -7.47 14.61 -3.35
CA GLU A 191 -7.48 15.36 -4.62
C GLU A 191 -6.08 15.52 -5.21
N HIS A 192 -5.08 15.79 -4.36
CA HIS A 192 -3.69 15.94 -4.81
C HIS A 192 -3.09 14.60 -5.27
N LEU A 193 -3.39 13.49 -4.60
CA LEU A 193 -2.97 12.16 -5.03
C LEU A 193 -3.60 11.75 -6.36
N GLU A 194 -4.91 12.01 -6.55
CA GLU A 194 -5.57 11.78 -7.84
C GLU A 194 -5.00 12.64 -8.97
N THR A 195 -4.78 13.90 -8.69
CA THR A 195 -4.19 14.85 -9.67
C THR A 195 -2.79 14.40 -10.04
N TYR A 196 -1.96 14.03 -9.04
CA TYR A 196 -0.62 13.53 -9.27
C TYR A 196 -0.63 12.26 -10.14
N ARG A 197 -1.49 11.28 -9.81
CA ARG A 197 -1.65 10.07 -10.62
C ARG A 197 -1.99 10.38 -12.07
N LYS A 198 -2.99 11.27 -12.30
CA LYS A 198 -3.47 11.62 -13.65
C LYS A 198 -2.41 12.36 -14.46
N THR A 199 -1.67 13.28 -13.81
CA THR A 199 -0.69 14.16 -14.49
C THR A 199 0.62 13.43 -14.80
N HIS A 200 1.04 12.46 -13.95
CA HIS A 200 2.33 11.80 -14.06
C HIS A 200 2.23 10.31 -14.40
N GLU A 201 1.01 9.80 -14.64
CA GLU A 201 0.74 8.37 -14.84
C GLU A 201 1.30 7.49 -13.70
N ALA A 202 1.39 8.08 -12.50
CA ALA A 202 1.99 7.44 -11.33
C ALA A 202 1.13 6.30 -10.80
N THR A 203 1.76 5.26 -10.31
CA THR A 203 1.10 4.16 -9.60
C THR A 203 1.13 4.43 -8.11
N ILE A 204 0.01 4.20 -7.43
CA ILE A 204 -0.09 4.41 -5.98
C ILE A 204 -0.55 3.12 -5.31
N LEU A 205 0.21 2.64 -4.33
CA LEU A 205 -0.21 1.61 -3.39
C LEU A 205 -0.49 2.27 -2.04
N LEU A 206 -1.75 2.24 -1.63
CA LEU A 206 -2.26 2.87 -0.43
C LEU A 206 -2.62 1.80 0.62
N ALA A 207 -1.86 1.68 1.70
CA ALA A 207 -2.31 0.94 2.86
C ALA A 207 -3.15 1.85 3.74
N SER A 208 -4.39 1.46 4.02
CA SER A 208 -5.30 2.22 4.88
C SER A 208 -6.24 1.30 5.66
N HIS A 209 -6.75 1.81 6.76
CA HIS A 209 -7.88 1.23 7.48
C HIS A 209 -9.15 2.07 7.33
N ASN A 210 -9.08 3.20 6.64
CA ASN A 210 -10.21 4.06 6.31
C ASN A 210 -10.89 3.57 5.03
N MET A 211 -11.98 2.81 5.17
CA MET A 211 -12.69 2.19 4.06
C MET A 211 -13.32 3.22 3.12
N PHE A 212 -13.79 4.35 3.64
CA PHE A 212 -14.35 5.43 2.84
C PHE A 212 -13.30 6.05 1.89
N GLU A 213 -12.06 6.23 2.39
CA GLU A 213 -10.96 6.71 1.56
C GLU A 213 -10.64 5.75 0.42
N VAL A 214 -10.57 4.45 0.74
CA VAL A 214 -10.24 3.41 -0.22
C VAL A 214 -11.34 3.23 -1.26
N GLU A 215 -12.60 3.26 -0.84
CA GLU A 215 -13.75 3.17 -1.73
C GLU A 215 -13.79 4.32 -2.75
N ARG A 216 -13.42 5.53 -2.30
CA ARG A 216 -13.44 6.73 -3.14
C ARG A 216 -12.24 6.85 -4.08
N LEU A 217 -11.05 6.45 -3.61
CA LEU A 217 -9.79 6.74 -4.29
C LEU A 217 -9.24 5.56 -5.12
N CYS A 218 -9.54 4.32 -4.72
CA CYS A 218 -8.88 3.16 -5.28
C CYS A 218 -9.64 2.52 -6.45
N ASP A 219 -8.93 2.24 -7.55
CA ASP A 219 -9.45 1.46 -8.67
C ASP A 219 -9.62 -0.03 -8.30
N ARG A 220 -8.78 -0.50 -7.38
CA ARG A 220 -8.68 -1.90 -6.92
C ARG A 220 -8.37 -1.96 -5.43
N VAL A 221 -8.84 -3.01 -4.79
CA VAL A 221 -8.62 -3.27 -3.36
C VAL A 221 -8.17 -4.69 -3.15
N ILE A 222 -7.11 -4.86 -2.36
CA ILE A 222 -6.61 -6.13 -1.87
C ILE A 222 -6.88 -6.17 -0.37
N ILE A 223 -7.71 -7.10 0.09
CA ILE A 223 -7.99 -7.27 1.52
C ILE A 223 -7.14 -8.41 2.07
N LEU A 224 -6.24 -8.08 2.99
CA LEU A 224 -5.40 -9.05 3.70
C LEU A 224 -6.03 -9.44 5.04
N LYS A 225 -5.98 -10.74 5.35
CA LYS A 225 -6.33 -11.28 6.66
C LYS A 225 -5.36 -12.39 7.03
N ARG A 226 -4.72 -12.26 8.21
CA ARG A 226 -3.74 -13.25 8.73
C ARG A 226 -2.66 -13.64 7.70
N GLY A 227 -2.17 -12.64 6.97
CA GLY A 227 -1.11 -12.81 5.97
C GLY A 227 -1.55 -13.36 4.62
N ARG A 228 -2.86 -13.57 4.38
CA ARG A 228 -3.40 -14.08 3.12
C ARG A 228 -4.32 -13.06 2.45
N ILE A 229 -4.44 -13.15 1.12
CA ILE A 229 -5.44 -12.37 0.38
C ILE A 229 -6.79 -13.06 0.54
N GLU A 230 -7.76 -12.33 1.06
CA GLU A 230 -9.16 -12.79 1.14
C GLU A 230 -9.97 -12.26 -0.05
N GLU A 231 -9.75 -11.00 -0.45
CA GLU A 231 -10.41 -10.38 -1.59
C GLU A 231 -9.41 -9.55 -2.41
N ASP A 232 -9.63 -9.52 -3.71
CA ASP A 232 -8.80 -8.80 -4.68
C ASP A 232 -9.65 -8.46 -5.91
N ASP A 233 -10.22 -7.25 -5.94
CA ASP A 233 -11.06 -6.75 -7.04
C ASP A 233 -11.30 -5.23 -6.88
N SER A 234 -12.11 -4.62 -7.76
CA SER A 234 -12.59 -3.25 -7.56
C SER A 234 -13.53 -3.17 -6.35
N PRO A 235 -13.57 -2.02 -5.62
CA PRO A 235 -14.49 -1.82 -4.50
C PRO A 235 -15.93 -2.22 -4.84
N ALA A 236 -16.45 -1.74 -5.97
CA ALA A 236 -17.82 -2.01 -6.40
C ALA A 236 -18.10 -3.51 -6.60
N ARG A 237 -17.17 -4.27 -7.18
CA ARG A 237 -17.33 -5.72 -7.37
C ARG A 237 -17.25 -6.48 -6.05
N ILE A 238 -16.39 -6.06 -5.14
CA ILE A 238 -16.30 -6.65 -3.81
C ILE A 238 -17.62 -6.43 -3.06
N MET A 239 -18.13 -5.19 -3.01
CA MET A 239 -19.40 -4.86 -2.37
C MET A 239 -20.57 -5.66 -2.95
N ALA A 240 -20.69 -5.74 -4.26
CA ALA A 240 -21.71 -6.52 -4.95
C ALA A 240 -21.64 -8.02 -4.59
N ARG A 241 -20.45 -8.59 -4.48
CA ARG A 241 -20.20 -10.00 -4.13
C ARG A 241 -20.66 -10.35 -2.74
N TYR A 242 -20.54 -9.42 -1.79
CA TYR A 242 -21.01 -9.56 -0.42
C TYR A 242 -22.46 -9.08 -0.20
N SER A 243 -23.10 -8.51 -1.23
CA SER A 243 -24.42 -7.86 -1.11
C SER A 243 -24.41 -6.79 0.00
N ARG A 244 -23.41 -5.90 -0.05
CA ARG A 244 -23.20 -4.81 0.90
C ARG A 244 -23.18 -3.47 0.17
N ASP A 245 -23.60 -2.43 0.88
CA ASP A 245 -23.65 -1.06 0.36
C ASP A 245 -22.33 -0.31 0.56
N THR A 246 -21.47 -0.75 1.52
CA THR A 246 -20.20 -0.12 1.84
C THR A 246 -19.06 -1.13 1.96
N LEU A 247 -17.85 -0.68 1.66
CA LEU A 247 -16.64 -1.49 1.83
C LEU A 247 -16.37 -1.81 3.31
N GLU A 248 -16.81 -0.94 4.23
CA GLU A 248 -16.70 -1.15 5.67
C GLU A 248 -17.48 -2.39 6.12
N GLU A 249 -18.71 -2.56 5.64
CA GLU A 249 -19.52 -3.75 5.94
C GLU A 249 -18.85 -5.02 5.40
N VAL A 250 -18.31 -4.98 4.19
CA VAL A 250 -17.53 -6.09 3.63
C VAL A 250 -16.34 -6.42 4.51
N PHE A 251 -15.57 -5.40 4.91
CA PHE A 251 -14.40 -5.59 5.76
C PHE A 251 -14.75 -6.24 7.10
N LEU A 252 -15.88 -5.84 7.72
CA LEU A 252 -16.38 -6.46 8.94
C LEU A 252 -16.80 -7.92 8.73
N ASP A 253 -17.41 -8.24 7.59
CA ASP A 253 -17.77 -9.62 7.25
C ASP A 253 -16.52 -10.48 7.04
N VAL A 254 -15.53 -9.99 6.29
CA VAL A 254 -14.23 -10.64 6.13
C VAL A 254 -13.55 -10.82 7.49
N ALA A 255 -13.50 -9.79 8.33
CA ALA A 255 -12.88 -9.87 9.66
C ALA A 255 -13.53 -10.95 10.54
N ARG A 256 -14.86 -11.10 10.48
CA ARG A 256 -15.66 -12.09 11.23
C ARG A 256 -15.67 -13.49 10.60
N GLY A 257 -15.04 -13.66 9.42
CA GLY A 257 -15.00 -14.95 8.69
C GLY A 257 -16.32 -15.32 8.01
N ARG A 258 -17.19 -14.35 7.75
CA ARG A 258 -18.40 -14.56 6.94
C ARG A 258 -18.01 -14.63 5.46
N THR A 259 -18.52 -15.65 4.77
CA THR A 259 -18.32 -15.82 3.33
C THR A 259 -19.39 -15.06 2.54
N GLN A 260 -19.16 -14.96 1.20
CA GLN A 260 -19.98 -14.27 0.21
C GLN A 260 -21.51 -14.56 0.22
N ASN A 261 -22.01 -15.55 0.98
CA ASN A 261 -23.43 -15.92 1.08
C ASN A 261 -23.94 -15.93 2.53
N GLY A 262 -23.33 -15.19 3.46
CA GLY A 262 -23.80 -15.13 4.85
C GLY A 262 -23.57 -16.40 5.68
N ALA A 263 -23.00 -17.45 5.10
CA ALA A 263 -22.62 -18.66 5.81
C ALA A 263 -21.29 -18.44 6.54
N SER A 264 -21.26 -18.65 7.86
CA SER A 264 -20.02 -18.63 8.64
C SER A 264 -19.12 -19.79 8.19
N ARG A 265 -17.83 -19.52 7.90
CA ARG A 265 -16.83 -20.59 7.85
C ARG A 265 -16.69 -21.12 9.27
N GLU A 266 -17.09 -22.36 9.50
CA GLU A 266 -16.78 -23.04 10.77
C GLU A 266 -15.26 -23.03 10.99
N PRO A 267 -14.76 -22.69 12.19
CA PRO A 267 -13.35 -22.85 12.49
C PRO A 267 -13.00 -24.34 12.33
N VAL A 268 -12.00 -24.64 11.50
CA VAL A 268 -11.40 -25.99 11.46
C VAL A 268 -10.77 -26.20 12.84
N THR A 269 -11.46 -26.94 13.69
CA THR A 269 -10.99 -27.33 15.01
C THR A 269 -9.84 -28.32 14.82
N GLN A 270 -8.76 -28.16 15.58
CA GLN A 270 -7.57 -29.02 15.59
C GLN A 270 -7.88 -30.51 15.92
N GLU A 271 -9.11 -30.84 16.27
CA GLU A 271 -9.53 -32.21 16.59
C GLU A 271 -9.71 -33.13 15.35
N ALA A 272 -9.90 -32.55 14.14
CA ALA A 272 -10.05 -33.36 12.93
C ALA A 272 -8.72 -33.99 12.44
N LEU A 273 -7.58 -33.45 12.86
CA LEU A 273 -6.25 -33.97 12.48
C LEU A 273 -5.73 -35.09 13.39
N SER A 274 -6.45 -35.40 14.48
CA SER A 274 -6.04 -36.45 15.44
C SER A 274 -6.68 -37.81 15.20
N GLN A 275 -7.61 -37.94 14.25
CA GLN A 275 -8.32 -39.20 14.00
C GLN A 275 -7.80 -40.01 12.80
N GLU A 276 -6.86 -39.49 11.99
CA GLU A 276 -6.27 -40.25 10.88
C GLU A 276 -4.87 -40.84 11.17
N ALA A 277 -4.44 -40.81 12.41
CA ALA A 277 -3.14 -41.41 12.81
C ALA A 277 -3.33 -42.47 13.90
N MET A 278 -3.95 -43.59 13.54
CA MET A 278 -3.75 -44.86 14.25
C MET A 278 -3.94 -46.04 13.28
N PRO A 279 -3.18 -47.09 13.46
CA PRO A 279 -2.56 -47.98 12.45
C PRO A 279 -3.52 -48.89 11.74
#